data_23025c2c5c04bf0833fde6b66b1d5c72
#
_entry.id   23025c2c5c04bf0833fde6b66b1d5c72
#
_cell.length_a   1.000
_cell.length_b   1.000
_cell.length_c   1.000
_cell.angle_alpha   90.00
_cell.angle_beta   90.00
_cell.angle_gamma   90.00
#
_symmetry.space_group_name_H-M   'P 1'
#
loop_
_entity.id
_entity.type
_entity.pdbx_description
1 polymer ?
#
loop_
_entity_poly.entity_id
_entity_poly.type
_entity_poly.pdbx_seq_one_letter_code
_entity_poly.pdbx_strand_id
1 'polypeptide(L)'
;MNVLSLCDGMSCGQIALKELNIPIDSYYASEIDKNAIKVTQDNFPDTIQIGDVTKITEDFLRTLPKIDLVLFGCPCRSLSKATAGREKYNNGLQGISWLFYPCNDILQWIKKNNNPDVKFLVENVDSDKKDDIEEMSNLLGVQPVMIDSNLFSAQDRKRNYWTNIPIAPLPTSCDTVLKDILDDNVDEKYFYNKPFTYNGDDKKVQATLEMKGHDIIKRVNNKNYKSPTLTSCRGGNLQKKVYDNGRCRKLTPNEYRKLQTIPDWYKMNVANSHIYNMCGDGWTIEVIKHILSGLPH
;
A
#
# COMPACT_ATOMS: atom_id res chain seq x y z
N MET A 1 8.66 -3.88 21.48
CA MET A 1 9.49 -3.00 20.62
C MET A 1 8.85 -1.64 20.46
N ASN A 2 9.66 -0.60 20.26
CA ASN A 2 9.20 0.75 19.94
C ASN A 2 9.29 0.99 18.41
N VAL A 3 8.20 1.42 17.81
CA VAL A 3 8.08 1.57 16.36
C VAL A 3 7.86 3.05 16.00
N LEU A 4 8.56 3.52 14.97
CA LEU A 4 8.33 4.83 14.35
C LEU A 4 7.88 4.61 12.91
N SER A 5 6.63 4.95 12.60
CA SER A 5 6.06 4.83 11.26
C SER A 5 5.79 6.21 10.67
N LEU A 6 6.41 6.50 9.53
CA LEU A 6 6.31 7.77 8.84
C LEU A 6 5.44 7.62 7.59
N CYS A 7 4.55 8.56 7.32
CA CYS A 7 3.50 8.44 6.30
C CYS A 7 2.68 7.14 6.50
N ASP A 8 2.24 6.92 7.74
CA ASP A 8 1.72 5.65 8.25
C ASP A 8 0.45 5.14 7.53
N GLY A 9 -0.32 6.05 6.94
CA GLY A 9 -1.58 5.71 6.29
C GLY A 9 -2.57 5.06 7.28
N MET A 10 -3.07 3.89 6.94
CA MET A 10 -3.96 3.09 7.79
C MET A 10 -3.21 2.07 8.66
N SER A 11 -1.96 2.35 9.02
CA SER A 11 -1.12 1.52 9.89
C SER A 11 -0.91 0.07 9.43
N CYS A 12 -0.63 -0.13 8.16
CA CYS A 12 -0.37 -1.48 7.61
C CYS A 12 0.76 -2.22 8.35
N GLY A 13 1.79 -1.49 8.77
CA GLY A 13 2.89 -2.03 9.58
C GLY A 13 2.42 -2.56 10.93
N GLN A 14 1.55 -1.81 11.62
CA GLN A 14 1.00 -2.22 12.92
C GLN A 14 0.07 -3.43 12.79
N ILE A 15 -0.73 -3.50 11.70
CA ILE A 15 -1.53 -4.69 11.38
C ILE A 15 -0.62 -5.91 11.24
N ALA A 16 0.45 -5.80 10.43
CA ALA A 16 1.37 -6.90 10.18
C ALA A 16 2.08 -7.38 11.46
N LEU A 17 2.55 -6.46 12.31
CA LEU A 17 3.16 -6.78 13.61
C LEU A 17 2.19 -7.51 14.53
N LYS A 18 0.92 -7.07 14.60
CA LYS A 18 -0.13 -7.73 15.38
C LYS A 18 -0.41 -9.15 14.87
N GLU A 19 -0.53 -9.33 13.56
CA GLU A 19 -0.75 -10.66 12.94
C GLU A 19 0.44 -11.61 13.17
N LEU A 20 1.65 -11.08 13.35
CA LEU A 20 2.84 -11.85 13.72
C LEU A 20 2.99 -12.08 15.22
N ASN A 21 2.07 -11.55 16.05
CA ASN A 21 2.15 -11.55 17.50
C ASN A 21 3.46 -10.93 18.04
N ILE A 22 4.00 -9.93 17.34
CA ILE A 22 5.18 -9.19 17.78
C ILE A 22 4.71 -8.10 18.75
N PRO A 23 5.17 -8.12 20.03
CA PRO A 23 4.73 -7.15 21.03
C PRO A 23 5.25 -5.75 20.72
N ILE A 24 4.36 -4.77 20.80
CA ILE A 24 4.64 -3.35 20.60
C ILE A 24 4.51 -2.65 21.95
N ASP A 25 5.58 -1.98 22.40
CA ASP A 25 5.58 -1.18 23.63
C ASP A 25 5.04 0.23 23.33
N SER A 26 5.47 0.83 22.21
CA SER A 26 4.93 2.08 21.71
C SER A 26 4.98 2.14 20.17
N TYR A 27 3.97 2.75 19.58
CA TYR A 27 3.88 2.96 18.13
C TYR A 27 3.63 4.44 17.84
N TYR A 28 4.63 5.11 17.27
CA TYR A 28 4.58 6.51 16.87
C TYR A 28 4.24 6.58 15.38
N ALA A 29 3.10 7.20 15.04
CA ALA A 29 2.61 7.32 13.68
C ALA A 29 2.61 8.76 13.21
N SER A 30 3.36 9.06 12.14
CA SER A 30 3.27 10.32 11.41
C SER A 30 2.30 10.18 10.26
N GLU A 31 1.14 10.83 10.35
CA GLU A 31 0.09 10.85 9.34
C GLU A 31 -0.68 12.17 9.40
N ILE A 32 -1.23 12.63 8.27
CA ILE A 32 -2.01 13.86 8.17
C ILE A 32 -3.44 13.65 7.65
N ASP A 33 -3.73 12.51 7.03
CA ASP A 33 -5.11 12.19 6.60
C ASP A 33 -5.95 11.80 7.81
N LYS A 34 -6.92 12.66 8.14
CA LYS A 34 -7.81 12.48 9.29
C LYS A 34 -8.60 11.18 9.25
N ASN A 35 -8.91 10.64 8.07
CA ASN A 35 -9.65 9.40 7.94
C ASN A 35 -8.73 8.19 8.18
N ALA A 36 -7.49 8.25 7.72
CA ALA A 36 -6.48 7.24 8.01
C ALA A 36 -6.17 7.22 9.53
N ILE A 37 -5.92 8.38 10.13
CA ILE A 37 -5.74 8.53 11.59
C ILE A 37 -6.93 7.95 12.35
N LYS A 38 -8.17 8.30 11.94
CA LYS A 38 -9.38 7.77 12.57
C LYS A 38 -9.44 6.24 12.52
N VAL A 39 -9.18 5.66 11.34
CA VAL A 39 -9.19 4.20 11.17
C VAL A 39 -8.12 3.55 12.03
N THR A 40 -6.92 4.11 12.09
CA THR A 40 -5.85 3.64 12.98
C THR A 40 -6.28 3.69 14.45
N GLN A 41 -6.79 4.81 14.93
CA GLN A 41 -7.21 4.97 16.33
C GLN A 41 -8.41 4.08 16.72
N ASP A 42 -9.33 3.82 15.78
CA ASP A 42 -10.46 2.89 16.01
C ASP A 42 -10.00 1.44 16.25
N ASN A 43 -8.83 1.05 15.71
CA ASN A 43 -8.29 -0.32 15.84
C ASN A 43 -7.11 -0.43 16.81
N PHE A 44 -6.36 0.65 16.96
CA PHE A 44 -5.16 0.76 17.79
C PHE A 44 -5.20 2.08 18.57
N PRO A 45 -6.01 2.14 19.64
CA PRO A 45 -6.22 3.39 20.39
C PRO A 45 -4.95 3.93 21.05
N ASP A 46 -3.98 3.06 21.34
CA ASP A 46 -2.70 3.43 21.98
C ASP A 46 -1.66 3.97 20.99
N THR A 47 -1.97 4.06 19.70
CA THR A 47 -1.08 4.65 18.69
C THR A 47 -0.88 6.14 18.98
N ILE A 48 0.38 6.55 19.08
CA ILE A 48 0.78 7.93 19.34
C ILE A 48 0.89 8.68 18.02
N GLN A 49 -0.08 9.54 17.71
CA GLN A 49 -0.05 10.37 16.50
C GLN A 49 0.90 11.54 16.66
N ILE A 50 1.91 11.65 15.80
CA ILE A 50 2.93 12.70 15.83
C ILE A 50 2.80 13.71 14.68
N GLY A 51 1.76 13.59 13.85
CA GLY A 51 1.38 14.56 12.83
C GLY A 51 2.23 14.54 11.56
N ASP A 52 2.54 15.72 11.06
CA ASP A 52 3.20 15.93 9.77
C ASP A 52 4.70 15.61 9.87
N VAL A 53 5.18 14.67 9.06
CA VAL A 53 6.59 14.25 9.00
C VAL A 53 7.56 15.40 8.76
N THR A 54 7.14 16.42 8.03
CA THR A 54 7.98 17.61 7.73
C THR A 54 8.17 18.55 8.92
N LYS A 55 7.42 18.32 10.00
CA LYS A 55 7.48 19.11 11.24
C LYS A 55 8.15 18.38 12.38
N ILE A 56 8.63 17.16 12.16
CA ILE A 56 9.38 16.41 13.15
C ILE A 56 10.77 17.04 13.28
N THR A 57 11.09 17.51 14.49
CA THR A 57 12.36 18.17 14.81
C THR A 57 13.32 17.22 15.52
N GLU A 58 14.62 17.52 15.50
CA GLU A 58 15.59 16.76 16.29
C GLU A 58 15.28 16.78 17.79
N ASP A 59 14.78 17.90 18.32
CA ASP A 59 14.40 17.99 19.73
C ASP A 59 13.30 17.00 20.08
N PHE A 60 12.30 16.85 19.19
CA PHE A 60 11.29 15.82 19.35
C PHE A 60 11.91 14.42 19.27
N LEU A 61 12.78 14.14 18.28
CA LEU A 61 13.44 12.84 18.14
C LEU A 61 14.26 12.44 19.37
N ARG A 62 14.85 13.41 20.08
CA ARG A 62 15.56 13.19 21.34
C ARG A 62 14.66 12.75 22.49
N THR A 63 13.35 13.02 22.43
CA THR A 63 12.38 12.58 23.44
C THR A 63 11.90 11.16 23.25
N LEU A 64 12.14 10.57 22.06
CA LEU A 64 11.72 9.21 21.77
C LEU A 64 12.50 8.17 22.57
N PRO A 65 11.88 7.07 22.99
CA PRO A 65 12.60 5.91 23.51
C PRO A 65 13.55 5.36 22.42
N LYS A 66 14.35 4.36 22.78
CA LYS A 66 15.11 3.61 21.78
C LYS A 66 14.14 3.02 20.75
N ILE A 67 14.23 3.45 19.50
CA ILE A 67 13.40 2.97 18.40
C ILE A 67 14.01 1.69 17.82
N ASP A 68 13.24 0.62 17.79
CA ASP A 68 13.66 -0.69 17.31
C ASP A 68 13.35 -0.89 15.82
N LEU A 69 12.29 -0.25 15.32
CA LEU A 69 11.82 -0.38 13.94
C LEU A 69 11.34 0.96 13.37
N VAL A 70 11.82 1.32 12.18
CA VAL A 70 11.32 2.46 11.40
C VAL A 70 10.64 1.94 10.14
N LEU A 71 9.41 2.39 9.91
CA LEU A 71 8.60 2.04 8.75
C LEU A 71 8.24 3.29 7.95
N PHE A 72 8.32 3.27 6.63
CA PHE A 72 7.70 4.30 5.79
C PHE A 72 7.44 3.89 4.36
N GLY A 73 6.35 4.42 3.80
CA GLY A 73 5.99 4.37 2.39
C GLY A 73 5.58 5.75 1.92
N CYS A 74 6.53 6.51 1.39
CA CYS A 74 6.29 7.89 0.97
C CYS A 74 5.39 7.97 -0.28
N PRO A 75 4.63 9.07 -0.45
CA PRO A 75 3.86 9.28 -1.67
C PRO A 75 4.68 9.12 -2.94
N CYS A 76 4.23 8.24 -3.82
CA CYS A 76 4.97 7.77 -4.99
C CYS A 76 4.51 8.36 -6.33
N ARG A 77 3.68 9.42 -6.33
CA ARG A 77 3.01 9.91 -7.55
C ARG A 77 3.96 10.32 -8.66
N SER A 78 5.12 10.88 -8.34
CA SER A 78 6.13 11.28 -9.34
C SER A 78 6.99 10.09 -9.81
N LEU A 79 6.97 8.97 -9.12
CA LEU A 79 7.71 7.75 -9.47
C LEU A 79 6.83 6.73 -10.20
N SER A 80 5.51 6.83 -10.05
CA SER A 80 4.55 5.82 -10.51
C SER A 80 4.40 5.79 -12.03
N LYS A 81 4.50 4.60 -12.63
CA LYS A 81 4.16 4.33 -14.04
C LYS A 81 2.73 4.74 -14.39
N ALA A 82 1.80 4.73 -13.45
CA ALA A 82 0.40 5.13 -13.64
C ALA A 82 0.24 6.64 -13.95
N THR A 83 1.26 7.44 -13.67
CA THR A 83 1.29 8.89 -13.93
C THR A 83 2.28 9.27 -15.02
N ALA A 84 2.95 8.31 -15.63
CA ALA A 84 3.91 8.54 -16.71
C ALA A 84 3.28 9.35 -17.85
N GLY A 85 4.07 10.29 -18.40
CA GLY A 85 3.62 11.18 -19.48
C GLY A 85 2.77 12.37 -19.02
N ARG A 86 2.50 12.53 -17.73
CA ARG A 86 1.86 13.73 -17.18
C ARG A 86 2.95 14.68 -16.66
N GLU A 87 3.10 15.84 -17.29
CA GLU A 87 4.15 16.83 -17.00
C GLU A 87 4.27 17.17 -15.51
N LYS A 88 3.12 17.28 -14.81
CA LYS A 88 3.04 17.54 -13.37
C LYS A 88 3.79 16.50 -12.50
N TYR A 89 4.05 15.29 -13.00
CA TYR A 89 4.64 14.17 -12.26
C TYR A 89 6.01 13.73 -12.81
N ASN A 90 6.64 14.55 -13.69
CA ASN A 90 7.87 14.14 -14.36
C ASN A 90 9.15 14.28 -13.52
N ASN A 91 9.10 14.97 -12.36
CA ASN A 91 10.30 15.37 -11.61
C ASN A 91 10.78 14.30 -10.59
N GLY A 92 10.33 13.04 -10.66
CA GLY A 92 10.82 11.98 -9.79
C GLY A 92 10.80 12.33 -8.30
N LEU A 93 11.87 12.07 -7.59
CA LEU A 93 12.05 12.43 -6.18
C LEU A 93 12.05 13.95 -5.95
N GLN A 94 12.46 14.75 -6.92
CA GLN A 94 12.40 16.22 -6.83
C GLN A 94 10.97 16.80 -6.98
N GLY A 95 9.99 15.96 -7.33
CA GLY A 95 8.59 16.32 -7.50
C GLY A 95 7.76 16.04 -6.23
N ILE A 96 6.51 15.56 -6.43
CA ILE A 96 5.58 15.26 -5.34
C ILE A 96 6.09 14.13 -4.42
N SER A 97 7.08 13.33 -4.86
CA SER A 97 7.69 12.25 -4.07
C SER A 97 8.84 12.72 -3.16
N TRP A 98 9.09 14.03 -3.05
CA TRP A 98 10.15 14.63 -2.23
C TRP A 98 10.10 14.26 -0.74
N LEU A 99 8.94 13.84 -0.24
CA LEU A 99 8.77 13.41 1.16
C LEU A 99 9.65 12.22 1.55
N PHE A 100 10.24 11.55 0.57
CA PHE A 100 11.27 10.54 0.85
C PHE A 100 12.46 11.11 1.64
N TYR A 101 12.91 12.33 1.31
CA TYR A 101 14.08 12.93 1.95
C TYR A 101 13.88 13.16 3.45
N PRO A 102 12.84 13.88 3.93
CA PRO A 102 12.65 14.04 5.37
C PRO A 102 12.44 12.70 6.10
N CYS A 103 11.79 11.71 5.47
CA CYS A 103 11.68 10.39 6.08
C CYS A 103 13.03 9.69 6.20
N ASN A 104 13.87 9.78 5.16
CA ASN A 104 15.23 9.25 5.20
C ASN A 104 16.09 9.98 6.22
N ASP A 105 16.02 11.32 6.30
CA ASP A 105 16.78 12.11 7.27
C ASP A 105 16.46 11.70 8.70
N ILE A 106 15.18 11.45 9.01
CA ILE A 106 14.73 10.92 10.30
C ILE A 106 15.35 9.53 10.55
N LEU A 107 15.31 8.63 9.57
CA LEU A 107 15.91 7.30 9.69
C LEU A 107 17.42 7.40 9.96
N GLN A 108 18.15 8.25 9.22
CA GLN A 108 19.59 8.44 9.42
C GLN A 108 19.90 9.05 10.81
N TRP A 109 19.03 9.99 11.25
CA TRP A 109 19.16 10.55 12.60
C TRP A 109 18.97 9.47 13.67
N ILE A 110 17.95 8.60 13.54
CA ILE A 110 17.70 7.47 14.46
C ILE A 110 18.91 6.52 14.48
N LYS A 111 19.43 6.13 13.31
CA LYS A 111 20.63 5.28 13.18
C LYS A 111 21.83 5.88 13.92
N LYS A 112 22.03 7.19 13.81
CA LYS A 112 23.18 7.88 14.36
C LYS A 112 23.07 8.16 15.86
N ASN A 113 21.88 8.54 16.35
CA ASN A 113 21.72 9.18 17.65
C ASN A 113 20.85 8.39 18.64
N ASN A 114 20.01 7.47 18.16
CA ASN A 114 19.04 6.76 18.99
C ASN A 114 19.32 5.25 19.05
N ASN A 115 19.44 4.58 17.89
CA ASN A 115 19.70 3.14 17.83
C ASN A 115 20.47 2.79 16.55
N PRO A 116 21.79 2.49 16.61
CA PRO A 116 22.57 2.12 15.42
C PRO A 116 22.13 0.78 14.78
N ASP A 117 21.47 -0.09 15.54
CA ASP A 117 20.99 -1.40 15.11
C ASP A 117 19.52 -1.39 14.67
N VAL A 118 18.91 -0.19 14.56
CA VAL A 118 17.50 -0.04 14.18
C VAL A 118 17.17 -0.81 12.92
N LYS A 119 16.08 -1.57 12.96
CA LYS A 119 15.52 -2.20 11.78
C LYS A 119 14.67 -1.21 11.02
N PHE A 120 14.62 -1.35 9.70
CA PHE A 120 13.75 -0.48 8.90
C PHE A 120 13.15 -1.22 7.72
N LEU A 121 12.00 -0.74 7.28
CA LEU A 121 11.34 -1.16 6.04
C LEU A 121 10.83 0.09 5.32
N VAL A 122 11.28 0.27 4.10
CA VAL A 122 10.85 1.35 3.20
C VAL A 122 10.19 0.73 1.97
N GLU A 123 9.01 1.22 1.60
CA GLU A 123 8.29 0.76 0.42
C GLU A 123 8.15 1.89 -0.60
N ASN A 124 8.25 1.54 -1.88
CA ASN A 124 7.84 2.42 -2.96
C ASN A 124 7.44 1.61 -4.21
N VAL A 125 6.85 2.30 -5.20
CA VAL A 125 6.44 1.67 -6.45
C VAL A 125 7.63 1.14 -7.24
N ASP A 126 7.39 0.10 -8.03
CA ASP A 126 8.27 -0.29 -9.13
C ASP A 126 8.23 0.81 -10.20
N SER A 127 9.34 1.54 -10.35
CA SER A 127 9.48 2.70 -11.21
C SER A 127 10.44 2.44 -12.37
N ASP A 128 10.16 3.05 -13.52
CA ASP A 128 11.09 3.07 -14.66
C ASP A 128 12.19 4.14 -14.51
N LYS A 129 12.09 5.00 -13.49
CA LYS A 129 13.09 6.02 -13.16
C LYS A 129 14.21 5.39 -12.34
N LYS A 130 15.17 4.78 -13.03
CA LYS A 130 16.26 4.04 -12.41
C LYS A 130 17.15 4.90 -11.52
N ASP A 131 17.40 6.13 -11.94
CA ASP A 131 18.24 7.08 -11.18
C ASP A 131 17.61 7.40 -9.81
N ASP A 132 16.28 7.60 -9.75
CA ASP A 132 15.58 7.82 -8.48
C ASP A 132 15.66 6.58 -7.55
N ILE A 133 15.56 5.36 -8.12
CA ILE A 133 15.69 4.11 -7.36
C ILE A 133 17.13 3.92 -6.86
N GLU A 134 18.11 4.27 -7.67
CA GLU A 134 19.53 4.23 -7.28
C GLU A 134 19.82 5.25 -6.18
N GLU A 135 19.32 6.48 -6.30
CA GLU A 135 19.45 7.51 -5.28
C GLU A 135 18.85 7.06 -3.94
N MET A 136 17.63 6.52 -3.95
CA MET A 136 17.01 5.95 -2.74
C MET A 136 17.88 4.85 -2.14
N SER A 137 18.42 3.94 -2.96
CA SER A 137 19.26 2.82 -2.51
C SER A 137 20.56 3.31 -1.88
N ASN A 138 21.21 4.32 -2.47
CA ASN A 138 22.42 4.93 -1.95
C ASN A 138 22.19 5.61 -0.60
N LEU A 139 21.08 6.37 -0.47
CA LEU A 139 20.72 7.06 0.78
C LEU A 139 20.33 6.09 1.90
N LEU A 140 19.65 4.99 1.57
CA LEU A 140 19.25 3.97 2.55
C LEU A 140 20.38 2.99 2.88
N GLY A 141 21.40 2.87 2.01
CA GLY A 141 22.55 1.99 2.15
C GLY A 141 22.25 0.52 1.87
N VAL A 142 21.13 0.22 1.19
CA VAL A 142 20.73 -1.15 0.81
C VAL A 142 20.05 -1.15 -0.57
N GLN A 143 20.15 -2.28 -1.28
CA GLN A 143 19.42 -2.47 -2.54
C GLN A 143 17.99 -2.91 -2.28
N PRO A 144 17.03 -2.55 -3.14
CA PRO A 144 15.65 -2.97 -2.98
C PRO A 144 15.45 -4.43 -3.39
N VAL A 145 14.53 -5.08 -2.69
CA VAL A 145 13.95 -6.35 -3.11
C VAL A 145 12.60 -6.05 -3.76
N MET A 146 12.44 -6.38 -5.03
CA MET A 146 11.15 -6.26 -5.71
C MET A 146 10.28 -7.47 -5.37
N ILE A 147 9.10 -7.20 -4.81
CA ILE A 147 8.10 -8.23 -4.50
C ILE A 147 6.81 -7.91 -5.23
N ASP A 148 6.24 -8.91 -5.89
CA ASP A 148 4.90 -8.83 -6.45
C ASP A 148 3.89 -9.43 -5.46
N SER A 149 2.89 -8.65 -5.08
CA SER A 149 1.84 -9.12 -4.17
C SER A 149 1.05 -10.32 -4.70
N ASN A 150 1.17 -10.64 -6.00
CA ASN A 150 0.53 -11.83 -6.57
C ASN A 150 1.05 -13.16 -5.98
N LEU A 151 2.19 -13.13 -5.34
CA LEU A 151 2.74 -14.25 -4.57
C LEU A 151 2.01 -14.45 -3.22
N PHE A 152 1.17 -13.51 -2.80
CA PHE A 152 0.53 -13.49 -1.48
C PHE A 152 -0.98 -13.21 -1.53
N SER A 153 -1.48 -12.67 -2.65
CA SER A 153 -2.86 -12.19 -2.77
C SER A 153 -3.43 -12.38 -4.18
N ALA A 154 -4.70 -12.05 -4.34
CA ALA A 154 -5.39 -12.03 -5.64
C ALA A 154 -5.05 -10.79 -6.50
N GLN A 155 -3.92 -10.09 -6.24
CA GLN A 155 -3.59 -8.83 -6.90
C GLN A 155 -2.17 -8.85 -7.49
N ASP A 156 -2.03 -8.45 -8.77
CA ASP A 156 -0.73 -8.08 -9.34
C ASP A 156 -0.34 -6.69 -8.81
N ARG A 157 0.70 -6.61 -7.95
CA ARG A 157 1.16 -5.35 -7.35
C ARG A 157 2.64 -5.40 -7.05
N LYS A 158 3.48 -4.99 -8.00
CA LYS A 158 4.93 -4.91 -7.84
C LYS A 158 5.34 -3.69 -7.03
N ARG A 159 6.19 -3.93 -6.03
CA ARG A 159 6.76 -2.89 -5.17
C ARG A 159 8.22 -3.18 -4.87
N ASN A 160 8.98 -2.13 -4.67
CA ASN A 160 10.34 -2.18 -4.17
C ASN A 160 10.34 -2.00 -2.66
N TYR A 161 11.09 -2.84 -1.98
CA TYR A 161 11.24 -2.83 -0.53
C TYR A 161 12.72 -2.71 -0.17
N TRP A 162 13.11 -1.65 0.51
CA TRP A 162 14.44 -1.46 1.07
C TRP A 162 14.40 -1.77 2.55
N THR A 163 15.23 -2.70 3.00
CA THR A 163 15.23 -3.13 4.41
C THR A 163 16.56 -3.74 4.80
N ASN A 164 16.91 -3.64 6.07
CA ASN A 164 18.00 -4.40 6.71
C ASN A 164 17.47 -5.61 7.50
N ILE A 165 16.19 -5.92 7.38
CA ILE A 165 15.58 -7.13 7.95
C ILE A 165 15.86 -8.29 6.96
N PRO A 166 16.37 -9.44 7.44
CA PRO A 166 16.53 -10.61 6.58
C PRO A 166 15.18 -11.07 6.02
N ILE A 167 15.06 -11.15 4.70
CA ILE A 167 13.82 -11.64 4.05
C ILE A 167 13.98 -13.14 3.77
N ALA A 168 13.05 -13.94 4.29
CA ALA A 168 12.97 -15.37 3.97
C ALA A 168 12.70 -15.58 2.46
N PRO A 169 13.00 -16.75 1.88
CA PRO A 169 12.66 -17.06 0.50
C PRO A 169 11.21 -16.77 0.19
N LEU A 170 10.96 -16.07 -0.92
CA LEU A 170 9.60 -15.75 -1.35
C LEU A 170 8.85 -17.02 -1.77
N PRO A 171 7.52 -17.07 -1.58
CA PRO A 171 6.68 -18.11 -2.15
C PRO A 171 6.87 -18.20 -3.67
N THR A 172 6.79 -19.39 -4.23
CA THR A 172 6.93 -19.60 -5.68
C THR A 172 5.66 -19.28 -6.45
N SER A 173 4.49 -19.42 -5.81
CA SER A 173 3.18 -19.13 -6.38
C SER A 173 2.13 -18.90 -5.29
N CYS A 174 1.02 -18.27 -5.70
CA CYS A 174 -0.21 -18.17 -4.92
C CYS A 174 -1.38 -18.32 -5.90
N ASP A 175 -2.18 -19.35 -5.72
CA ASP A 175 -3.26 -19.69 -6.65
C ASP A 175 -4.52 -18.85 -6.47
N THR A 176 -4.59 -18.06 -5.38
CA THR A 176 -5.72 -17.15 -5.11
C THR A 176 -5.90 -16.16 -6.24
N VAL A 177 -7.06 -16.14 -6.88
CA VAL A 177 -7.43 -15.23 -7.96
C VAL A 177 -8.60 -14.35 -7.56
N LEU A 178 -9.00 -13.43 -8.42
CA LEU A 178 -10.04 -12.44 -8.09
C LEU A 178 -11.35 -13.08 -7.62
N LYS A 179 -11.77 -14.22 -8.21
CA LYS A 179 -13.02 -14.91 -7.80
C LYS A 179 -13.03 -15.33 -6.33
N ASP A 180 -11.86 -15.65 -5.76
CA ASP A 180 -11.75 -16.19 -4.40
C ASP A 180 -11.96 -15.14 -3.31
N ILE A 181 -11.97 -13.85 -3.71
CA ILE A 181 -12.15 -12.72 -2.79
C ILE A 181 -13.46 -11.95 -3.04
N LEU A 182 -14.23 -12.34 -4.06
CA LEU A 182 -15.49 -11.64 -4.36
C LEU A 182 -16.52 -11.86 -3.25
N ASP A 183 -17.33 -10.83 -3.03
CA ASP A 183 -18.46 -10.89 -2.11
C ASP A 183 -19.66 -11.57 -2.80
N ASP A 184 -20.38 -12.44 -2.07
CA ASP A 184 -21.51 -13.22 -2.61
C ASP A 184 -22.74 -12.34 -2.91
N ASN A 185 -23.06 -11.41 -2.00
CA ASN A 185 -24.25 -10.56 -2.08
C ASN A 185 -23.82 -9.10 -2.28
N VAL A 186 -23.74 -8.68 -3.53
CA VAL A 186 -23.31 -7.32 -3.89
C VAL A 186 -24.52 -6.44 -4.21
N ASP A 187 -24.62 -5.28 -3.54
CA ASP A 187 -25.66 -4.29 -3.76
C ASP A 187 -25.71 -3.82 -5.23
N GLU A 188 -26.89 -3.65 -5.76
CA GLU A 188 -27.15 -3.26 -7.15
C GLU A 188 -26.44 -1.96 -7.57
N LYS A 189 -26.17 -1.05 -6.65
CA LYS A 189 -25.41 0.20 -6.90
C LYS A 189 -23.98 -0.01 -7.43
N TYR A 190 -23.42 -1.21 -7.28
CA TYR A 190 -22.09 -1.53 -7.82
C TYR A 190 -22.15 -1.99 -9.27
N PHE A 191 -23.29 -2.42 -9.77
CA PHE A 191 -23.46 -2.88 -11.15
C PHE A 191 -23.58 -1.73 -12.13
N TYR A 192 -23.08 -1.97 -13.35
CA TYR A 192 -23.21 -1.04 -14.44
C TYR A 192 -24.45 -1.40 -15.27
N ASN A 193 -25.32 -0.43 -15.45
CA ASN A 193 -26.40 -0.50 -16.44
C ASN A 193 -25.96 0.23 -17.73
N LYS A 194 -24.91 -0.29 -18.37
CA LYS A 194 -24.30 0.25 -19.59
C LYS A 194 -23.97 -0.89 -20.53
N PRO A 195 -24.04 -0.68 -21.87
CA PRO A 195 -23.58 -1.66 -22.82
C PRO A 195 -22.07 -1.90 -22.63
N PHE A 196 -21.66 -3.10 -23.01
CA PHE A 196 -20.27 -3.51 -22.99
C PHE A 196 -19.98 -4.50 -24.13
N THR A 197 -18.74 -4.53 -24.55
CA THR A 197 -18.22 -5.55 -25.46
C THR A 197 -17.62 -6.68 -24.64
N TYR A 198 -18.06 -7.91 -24.86
CA TYR A 198 -17.47 -9.11 -24.28
C TYR A 198 -16.23 -9.53 -25.07
N ASN A 199 -15.09 -9.72 -24.41
CA ASN A 199 -13.81 -10.00 -25.07
C ASN A 199 -13.40 -11.48 -25.06
N GLY A 200 -14.06 -12.31 -24.23
CA GLY A 200 -13.80 -13.76 -24.12
C GLY A 200 -13.36 -14.19 -22.73
N ASP A 201 -13.57 -15.49 -22.43
CA ASP A 201 -13.26 -16.10 -21.14
C ASP A 201 -11.76 -16.29 -20.90
N ASP A 202 -10.96 -16.35 -21.97
CA ASP A 202 -9.52 -16.51 -21.94
C ASP A 202 -8.75 -15.20 -21.76
N LYS A 203 -9.44 -14.06 -21.69
CA LYS A 203 -8.82 -12.73 -21.59
C LYS A 203 -8.81 -12.23 -20.18
N LYS A 204 -7.69 -11.61 -19.75
CA LYS A 204 -7.59 -10.91 -18.45
C LYS A 204 -8.58 -9.75 -18.35
N VAL A 205 -8.82 -9.01 -19.44
CA VAL A 205 -9.89 -8.02 -19.57
C VAL A 205 -11.05 -8.71 -20.31
N GLN A 206 -12.00 -9.24 -19.53
CA GLN A 206 -13.09 -10.07 -20.04
C GLN A 206 -14.18 -9.26 -20.74
N ALA A 207 -14.36 -7.99 -20.32
CA ALA A 207 -15.29 -7.11 -20.99
C ALA A 207 -14.76 -5.66 -21.01
N THR A 208 -15.31 -4.87 -21.91
CA THR A 208 -14.99 -3.44 -22.07
C THR A 208 -16.28 -2.62 -22.07
N LEU A 209 -16.46 -1.76 -21.08
CA LEU A 209 -17.63 -0.89 -20.97
C LEU A 209 -17.66 0.18 -22.07
N GLU A 210 -18.80 0.41 -22.66
CA GLU A 210 -19.04 1.51 -23.57
C GLU A 210 -19.30 2.81 -22.81
N MET A 211 -18.21 3.57 -22.60
CA MET A 211 -18.27 4.82 -21.86
C MET A 211 -17.18 5.79 -22.33
N LYS A 212 -17.37 7.09 -22.09
CA LYS A 212 -16.34 8.11 -22.35
C LYS A 212 -15.17 7.96 -21.39
N GLY A 213 -13.95 8.27 -21.85
CA GLY A 213 -12.74 8.31 -21.07
C GLY A 213 -11.65 7.36 -21.54
N HIS A 214 -10.53 7.32 -20.79
CA HIS A 214 -9.37 6.50 -21.12
C HIS A 214 -9.70 4.99 -21.05
N ASP A 215 -8.99 4.20 -21.83
CA ASP A 215 -9.19 2.76 -21.90
C ASP A 215 -9.17 2.06 -20.54
N ILE A 216 -8.24 2.45 -19.67
CA ILE A 216 -8.08 1.83 -18.33
C ILE A 216 -9.35 1.87 -17.46
N ILE A 217 -10.21 2.90 -17.62
CA ILE A 217 -11.44 3.01 -16.83
C ILE A 217 -12.60 2.19 -17.43
N LYS A 218 -12.45 1.67 -18.62
CA LYS A 218 -13.44 0.85 -19.32
C LYS A 218 -13.25 -0.64 -19.07
N ARG A 219 -12.03 -1.04 -18.66
CA ARG A 219 -11.65 -2.44 -18.49
C ARG A 219 -12.42 -3.11 -17.37
N VAL A 220 -12.97 -4.27 -17.66
CA VAL A 220 -13.66 -5.16 -16.73
C VAL A 220 -12.87 -6.46 -16.66
N ASN A 221 -12.36 -6.77 -15.49
CA ASN A 221 -11.41 -7.87 -15.30
C ASN A 221 -12.11 -9.21 -15.22
N ASN A 222 -11.42 -10.25 -15.65
CA ASN A 222 -11.84 -11.62 -15.53
C ASN A 222 -11.56 -12.11 -14.10
N LYS A 223 -12.58 -12.69 -13.47
CA LYS A 223 -12.48 -13.18 -12.11
C LYS A 223 -11.55 -14.40 -11.93
N ASN A 224 -11.22 -15.10 -13.02
CA ASN A 224 -10.29 -16.24 -12.99
C ASN A 224 -8.81 -15.85 -13.05
N TYR A 225 -8.50 -14.55 -13.06
CA TYR A 225 -7.13 -14.01 -13.06
C TYR A 225 -6.91 -13.13 -11.82
N LYS A 226 -5.65 -12.76 -11.59
CA LYS A 226 -5.31 -11.75 -10.57
C LYS A 226 -5.91 -10.39 -10.95
N SER A 227 -6.35 -9.64 -9.95
CA SER A 227 -6.76 -8.25 -10.11
C SER A 227 -5.55 -7.40 -10.50
N PRO A 228 -5.71 -6.42 -11.40
CA PRO A 228 -4.66 -5.42 -11.59
C PRO A 228 -4.47 -4.57 -10.33
N THR A 229 -3.28 -3.99 -10.19
CA THR A 229 -2.88 -3.13 -9.07
C THR A 229 -3.96 -2.12 -8.69
N LEU A 230 -4.38 -2.12 -7.42
CA LEU A 230 -5.20 -1.05 -6.85
C LEU A 230 -4.43 0.27 -6.91
N THR A 231 -5.12 1.30 -7.31
CA THR A 231 -4.59 2.67 -7.32
C THR A 231 -5.42 3.53 -6.39
N SER A 232 -4.79 4.53 -5.78
CA SER A 232 -5.48 5.55 -5.01
C SER A 232 -6.64 6.14 -5.82
N CYS A 233 -7.86 5.98 -5.33
CA CYS A 233 -9.06 6.54 -5.95
C CYS A 233 -10.12 6.83 -4.87
N ARG A 234 -10.97 7.81 -5.15
CA ARG A 234 -12.11 8.13 -4.26
C ARG A 234 -13.42 7.53 -4.73
N GLY A 235 -13.35 6.48 -5.54
CA GLY A 235 -14.51 5.83 -6.10
C GLY A 235 -14.77 6.20 -7.58
N GLY A 236 -16.00 5.97 -8.05
CA GLY A 236 -16.41 6.28 -9.41
C GLY A 236 -15.85 5.31 -10.46
N ASN A 237 -15.51 5.84 -11.64
CA ASN A 237 -15.05 5.00 -12.76
C ASN A 237 -13.60 4.53 -12.63
N LEU A 238 -12.84 5.08 -11.69
CA LEU A 238 -11.46 4.65 -11.41
C LEU A 238 -11.39 3.35 -10.59
N GLN A 239 -12.50 2.94 -9.96
CA GLN A 239 -12.57 1.66 -9.26
C GLN A 239 -12.31 0.50 -10.22
N LYS A 240 -11.65 -0.54 -9.72
CA LYS A 240 -11.50 -1.80 -10.46
C LYS A 240 -12.86 -2.45 -10.66
N LYS A 241 -12.98 -3.17 -11.77
CA LYS A 241 -14.24 -3.78 -12.19
C LYS A 241 -14.02 -5.26 -12.48
N VAL A 242 -15.07 -6.03 -12.29
CA VAL A 242 -15.09 -7.46 -12.57
C VAL A 242 -16.30 -7.82 -13.41
N TYR A 243 -16.14 -8.80 -14.28
CA TYR A 243 -17.24 -9.46 -14.96
C TYR A 243 -17.75 -10.59 -14.05
N ASP A 244 -19.00 -10.46 -13.65
CA ASP A 244 -19.60 -11.33 -12.64
C ASP A 244 -21.00 -11.73 -13.07
N ASN A 245 -21.17 -13.05 -13.31
CA ASN A 245 -22.46 -13.67 -13.69
C ASN A 245 -23.20 -12.93 -14.83
N GLY A 246 -22.51 -12.64 -15.93
CA GLY A 246 -23.09 -11.97 -17.09
C GLY A 246 -23.18 -10.46 -16.99
N ARG A 247 -22.72 -9.84 -15.90
CA ARG A 247 -22.82 -8.41 -15.65
C ARG A 247 -21.46 -7.79 -15.32
N CYS A 248 -21.31 -6.52 -15.62
CA CYS A 248 -20.14 -5.74 -15.25
C CYS A 248 -20.42 -4.99 -13.93
N ARG A 249 -19.52 -5.09 -12.95
CA ARG A 249 -19.65 -4.36 -11.70
C ARG A 249 -18.32 -3.81 -11.19
N LYS A 250 -18.39 -2.83 -10.33
CA LYS A 250 -17.26 -2.34 -9.54
C LYS A 250 -16.96 -3.33 -8.42
N LEU A 251 -15.71 -3.38 -8.01
CA LEU A 251 -15.36 -4.05 -6.76
C LEU A 251 -15.87 -3.24 -5.55
N THR A 252 -16.31 -3.95 -4.52
CA THR A 252 -16.78 -3.36 -3.26
C THR A 252 -15.58 -2.86 -2.40
N PRO A 253 -15.81 -2.04 -1.38
CA PRO A 253 -14.77 -1.70 -0.40
C PRO A 253 -14.19 -2.93 0.31
N ASN A 254 -15.02 -3.94 0.59
CA ASN A 254 -14.59 -5.17 1.23
C ASN A 254 -13.68 -5.98 0.30
N GLU A 255 -13.99 -6.08 -0.98
CA GLU A 255 -13.12 -6.72 -1.97
C GLU A 255 -11.78 -5.99 -2.13
N TYR A 256 -11.75 -4.64 -2.02
CA TYR A 256 -10.49 -3.88 -1.97
C TYR A 256 -9.65 -4.22 -0.74
N ARG A 257 -10.28 -4.37 0.44
CA ARG A 257 -9.61 -4.82 1.67
C ARG A 257 -9.00 -6.20 1.49
N LYS A 258 -9.79 -7.16 0.96
CA LYS A 258 -9.32 -8.53 0.70
C LYS A 258 -8.16 -8.58 -0.30
N LEU A 259 -8.14 -7.72 -1.33
CA LEU A 259 -7.01 -7.60 -2.27
C LEU A 259 -5.72 -7.13 -1.59
N GLN A 260 -5.82 -6.31 -0.53
CA GLN A 260 -4.69 -5.90 0.30
C GLN A 260 -4.44 -6.84 1.48
N THR A 261 -5.16 -7.95 1.53
CA THR A 261 -5.07 -8.96 2.61
C THR A 261 -5.26 -8.36 4.01
N ILE A 262 -6.11 -7.31 4.12
CA ILE A 262 -6.45 -6.69 5.39
C ILE A 262 -7.36 -7.67 6.17
N PRO A 263 -7.00 -8.04 7.41
CA PRO A 263 -7.75 -9.02 8.20
C PRO A 263 -9.15 -8.49 8.59
N ASP A 264 -10.10 -9.40 8.80
CA ASP A 264 -11.50 -9.05 9.08
C ASP A 264 -11.72 -8.29 10.39
N TRP A 265 -10.84 -8.49 11.37
CA TRP A 265 -10.91 -7.75 12.64
C TRP A 265 -10.58 -6.27 12.49
N TYR A 266 -9.81 -5.88 11.45
CA TYR A 266 -9.44 -4.49 11.23
C TYR A 266 -10.61 -3.71 10.64
N LYS A 267 -11.23 -2.84 11.40
CA LYS A 267 -12.42 -2.09 10.99
C LYS A 267 -12.06 -0.78 10.30
N MET A 268 -12.74 -0.48 9.22
CA MET A 268 -12.56 0.76 8.45
C MET A 268 -13.88 1.56 8.46
N ASN A 269 -14.22 2.14 9.62
CA ASN A 269 -15.49 2.87 9.86
C ASN A 269 -15.46 4.28 9.29
N VAL A 270 -15.26 4.38 7.99
CA VAL A 270 -15.24 5.64 7.22
C VAL A 270 -16.00 5.46 5.90
N ALA A 271 -16.25 6.56 5.19
CA ALA A 271 -16.93 6.48 3.90
C ALA A 271 -16.14 5.64 2.88
N ASN A 272 -16.83 4.92 2.00
CA ASN A 272 -16.25 4.00 1.02
C ASN A 272 -15.16 4.65 0.16
N SER A 273 -15.30 5.94 -0.18
CA SER A 273 -14.29 6.69 -0.94
C SER A 273 -12.93 6.75 -0.24
N HIS A 274 -12.92 6.82 1.09
CA HIS A 274 -11.69 6.79 1.88
C HIS A 274 -11.10 5.38 1.96
N ILE A 275 -11.96 4.34 2.06
CA ILE A 275 -11.52 2.94 2.02
C ILE A 275 -10.80 2.63 0.71
N TYR A 276 -11.40 3.00 -0.44
CA TYR A 276 -10.76 2.82 -1.74
C TYR A 276 -9.42 3.54 -1.84
N ASN A 277 -9.34 4.77 -1.32
CA ASN A 277 -8.10 5.55 -1.32
C ASN A 277 -7.02 4.87 -0.48
N MET A 278 -7.33 4.54 0.77
CA MET A 278 -6.39 3.89 1.70
C MET A 278 -5.92 2.52 1.19
N CYS A 279 -6.81 1.69 0.62
CA CYS A 279 -6.40 0.43 0.01
C CYS A 279 -5.52 0.62 -1.23
N GLY A 280 -5.72 1.69 -1.99
CA GLY A 280 -4.88 2.02 -3.15
C GLY A 280 -3.48 2.48 -2.76
N ASP A 281 -3.36 3.27 -1.70
CA ASP A 281 -2.09 3.80 -1.18
C ASP A 281 -1.40 2.80 -0.23
N GLY A 282 -2.18 1.98 0.50
CA GLY A 282 -1.66 1.07 1.52
C GLY A 282 -0.87 -0.13 0.98
N TRP A 283 -0.26 -0.84 1.90
CA TRP A 283 0.54 -2.04 1.65
C TRP A 283 -0.32 -3.30 1.63
N THR A 284 0.15 -4.34 0.93
CA THR A 284 -0.42 -5.69 1.03
C THR A 284 0.09 -6.33 2.33
N ILE A 285 -0.80 -6.61 3.28
CA ILE A 285 -0.43 -7.02 4.65
C ILE A 285 0.41 -8.30 4.66
N GLU A 286 0.05 -9.31 3.86
CA GLU A 286 0.82 -10.56 3.81
C GLU A 286 2.26 -10.38 3.29
N VAL A 287 2.52 -9.41 2.39
CA VAL A 287 3.89 -9.08 1.98
C VAL A 287 4.66 -8.46 3.15
N ILE A 288 4.04 -7.54 3.88
CA ILE A 288 4.69 -6.89 5.03
C ILE A 288 4.94 -7.89 6.15
N LYS A 289 4.00 -8.79 6.44
CA LYS A 289 4.19 -9.91 7.37
C LYS A 289 5.39 -10.76 6.98
N HIS A 290 5.49 -11.12 5.69
CA HIS A 290 6.61 -11.92 5.21
C HIS A 290 7.97 -11.24 5.45
N ILE A 291 8.06 -9.92 5.21
CA ILE A 291 9.29 -9.17 5.45
C ILE A 291 9.56 -9.06 6.96
N LEU A 292 8.55 -8.66 7.75
CA LEU A 292 8.69 -8.43 9.19
C LEU A 292 8.89 -9.73 9.99
N SER A 293 8.56 -10.91 9.42
CA SER A 293 8.87 -12.20 10.07
C SER A 293 10.37 -12.46 10.26
N GLY A 294 11.23 -11.72 9.56
CA GLY A 294 12.67 -11.74 9.75
C GLY A 294 13.20 -10.86 10.89
N LEU A 295 12.32 -10.20 11.64
CA LEU A 295 12.72 -9.45 12.83
C LEU A 295 13.24 -10.41 13.92
N PRO A 296 14.29 -10.00 14.67
CA PRO A 296 14.72 -10.79 15.81
C PRO A 296 13.62 -10.84 16.87
N HIS A 297 13.37 -12.05 17.36
CA HIS A 297 12.43 -12.33 18.46
C HIS A 297 13.04 -12.03 19.82
#